data_14efd26aff2bba884bc1372b74e76882
#
_entry.id   14efd26aff2bba884bc1372b74e76882
#
_cell.length_a   1.000
_cell.length_b   1.000
_cell.length_c   1.000
_cell.angle_alpha   90.00
_cell.angle_beta   90.00
_cell.angle_gamma   90.00
#
_symmetry.space_group_name_H-M   'P 1'
#
loop_
_entity.id
_entity.type
_entity.pdbx_description
1 polymer ?
#
loop_
_entity_poly.entity_id
_entity_poly.type
_entity_poly.pdbx_seq_one_letter_code
_entity_poly.pdbx_strand_id
1 'polypeptide(L)'
;MNRREFLITIAAGMVSAAAGQKGEQAVAGQAQRNPKRGKARVSLIRTSERAAGIKRAVDLLGINPVKGQDVLLKPNFNTADPFPGSTHDDTLTHLILDLQSRGAKSITLGERSGPPDTADVLKEKEIYDLCKKLGVGLINFEELPPEDWVRIRPEQSHWMNGFDVAKPVLHSKCIVSTCCLKTHGYGGVFTMALKLSVGLTRKRNMTELHASFLSMRKMIAEINQAYTPSLILLDGIEAFVDGGPGKGTRKRGDVIISGNDRIAIDAVGLAILKELGSNKAIMDKKIFEQEQIARAVELGLGVSRPEDIEIVTDDVDGRQYAERLGKILEQG
;
A
#
# COMPACT_ATOMS: atom_id res chain seq x y z
N MET A 1 7.88 -21.30 12.38
CA MET A 1 6.83 -21.15 13.42
C MET A 1 5.49 -21.54 12.79
N ASN A 2 4.80 -22.54 13.30
CA ASN A 2 3.55 -23.00 12.72
C ASN A 2 2.36 -22.27 13.36
N ARG A 3 1.15 -22.45 12.77
CA ARG A 3 -0.09 -21.74 13.14
C ARG A 3 -0.46 -21.88 14.65
N ARG A 4 -0.02 -22.93 15.31
CA ARG A 4 -0.29 -23.19 16.73
C ARG A 4 0.62 -22.41 17.67
N GLU A 5 1.88 -22.23 17.30
CA GLU A 5 2.85 -21.46 18.10
C GLU A 5 2.56 -19.97 18.08
N PHE A 6 2.03 -19.46 16.96
CA PHE A 6 1.61 -18.05 16.84
C PHE A 6 0.42 -17.71 17.74
N LEU A 7 -0.55 -18.61 17.90
CA LEU A 7 -1.74 -18.40 18.75
C LEU A 7 -1.43 -18.51 20.26
N ILE A 8 -0.44 -19.31 20.66
CA ILE A 8 -0.07 -19.48 22.07
C ILE A 8 0.67 -18.26 22.61
N THR A 9 1.43 -17.56 21.78
CA THR A 9 2.15 -16.33 22.19
C THR A 9 1.21 -15.14 22.42
N ILE A 10 0.02 -15.14 21.82
CA ILE A 10 -0.98 -14.06 21.97
C ILE A 10 -1.74 -14.14 23.31
N ALA A 11 -1.90 -15.33 23.90
CA ALA A 11 -2.70 -15.52 25.12
C ALA A 11 -1.99 -15.07 26.42
N ALA A 12 -0.69 -14.85 26.42
CA ALA A 12 0.08 -14.53 27.62
C ALA A 12 0.26 -13.03 27.91
N GLY A 13 -0.26 -12.13 27.05
CA GLY A 13 -0.02 -10.68 27.12
C GLY A 13 -1.16 -9.82 27.72
N MET A 14 -2.22 -10.41 28.22
CA MET A 14 -3.38 -9.62 28.73
C MET A 14 -3.40 -9.52 30.26
N VAL A 15 -2.48 -8.82 30.89
CA VAL A 15 -2.72 -8.23 32.23
C VAL A 15 -1.86 -6.98 32.39
N SER A 16 -2.53 -5.87 32.80
CA SER A 16 -2.00 -4.63 33.38
C SER A 16 -1.46 -3.56 32.42
N ALA A 17 -2.25 -2.48 32.28
CA ALA A 17 -1.81 -1.10 32.55
C ALA A 17 -2.99 -0.13 32.38
N ALA A 18 -3.69 0.17 33.47
CA ALA A 18 -4.46 1.39 33.59
C ALA A 18 -3.62 2.42 34.35
N ALA A 19 -3.08 3.41 33.67
CA ALA A 19 -2.59 4.66 34.28
C ALA A 19 -2.55 5.76 33.22
N GLY A 20 -3.19 6.87 33.53
CA GLY A 20 -3.60 7.99 32.69
C GLY A 20 -2.51 8.70 31.89
N GLN A 21 -2.96 9.19 30.73
CA GLN A 21 -2.33 10.32 30.06
C GLN A 21 -3.42 11.26 29.50
N LYS A 22 -3.42 12.48 30.03
CA LYS A 22 -4.11 13.64 29.44
C LYS A 22 -3.27 14.14 28.26
N GLY A 23 -3.90 14.34 27.12
CA GLY A 23 -3.27 14.95 25.95
C GLY A 23 -3.76 14.36 24.64
N GLU A 24 -5.07 14.38 24.39
CA GLU A 24 -5.64 13.97 23.10
C GLU A 24 -6.13 15.19 22.34
N GLN A 25 -5.47 15.51 21.26
CA GLN A 25 -6.07 16.31 20.20
C GLN A 25 -6.60 15.33 19.14
N ALA A 26 -7.93 15.28 19.02
CA ALA A 26 -8.59 14.60 17.91
C ALA A 26 -8.31 15.39 16.62
N VAL A 27 -7.34 14.95 15.83
CA VAL A 27 -7.19 15.42 14.46
C VAL A 27 -8.12 14.55 13.61
N ALA A 28 -9.38 14.98 13.50
CA ALA A 28 -10.29 14.46 12.50
C ALA A 28 -9.84 15.00 11.13
N GLY A 29 -9.03 14.22 10.43
CA GLY A 29 -8.78 14.43 9.01
C GLY A 29 -10.06 14.12 8.25
N GLN A 30 -10.95 15.11 8.09
CA GLN A 30 -12.10 14.98 7.21
C GLN A 30 -11.56 14.84 5.77
N ALA A 31 -11.62 13.63 5.22
CA ALA A 31 -11.55 13.43 3.78
C ALA A 31 -12.74 14.20 3.18
N GLN A 32 -12.47 15.40 2.65
CA GLN A 32 -13.48 16.22 1.99
C GLN A 32 -14.05 15.41 0.81
N ARG A 33 -15.31 15.02 0.90
CA ARG A 33 -16.06 14.51 -0.24
C ARG A 33 -16.07 15.59 -1.31
N ASN A 34 -15.29 15.41 -2.36
CA ASN A 34 -15.29 16.31 -3.51
C ASN A 34 -16.24 15.73 -4.57
N PRO A 35 -17.46 16.31 -4.75
CA PRO A 35 -18.50 15.73 -5.61
C PRO A 35 -18.24 15.87 -7.14
N LYS A 36 -17.07 16.38 -7.56
CA LYS A 36 -16.66 16.56 -8.97
C LYS A 36 -15.20 16.13 -9.17
N ARG A 37 -14.83 14.93 -8.75
CA ARG A 37 -13.59 14.34 -9.25
C ARG A 37 -13.85 13.81 -10.67
N GLY A 38 -13.05 14.25 -11.64
CA GLY A 38 -12.92 13.56 -12.92
C GLY A 38 -12.48 12.10 -12.70
N LYS A 39 -12.47 11.29 -13.75
CA LYS A 39 -12.01 9.91 -13.66
C LYS A 39 -10.62 9.83 -13.04
N ALA A 40 -10.39 8.85 -12.16
CA ALA A 40 -9.06 8.55 -11.66
C ALA A 40 -8.24 7.90 -12.79
N ARG A 41 -7.12 8.54 -13.14
CA ARG A 41 -6.20 8.00 -14.16
C ARG A 41 -5.27 6.98 -13.52
N VAL A 42 -5.21 5.81 -14.12
CA VAL A 42 -4.25 4.75 -13.82
C VAL A 42 -3.43 4.50 -15.09
N SER A 43 -2.15 4.84 -15.05
CA SER A 43 -1.25 4.48 -16.14
C SER A 43 -0.90 3.00 -16.07
N LEU A 44 -0.86 2.33 -17.22
CA LEU A 44 -0.52 0.94 -17.33
C LEU A 44 0.53 0.76 -18.43
N ILE A 45 1.70 0.26 -18.07
CA ILE A 45 2.80 -0.01 -18.97
C ILE A 45 3.05 -1.52 -19.02
N ARG A 46 2.93 -2.10 -20.19
CA ARG A 46 3.34 -3.48 -20.46
C ARG A 46 4.86 -3.52 -20.58
N THR A 47 5.53 -4.19 -19.64
CA THR A 47 7.00 -4.22 -19.62
C THR A 47 7.53 -5.25 -18.63
N SER A 48 8.72 -5.77 -18.89
CA SER A 48 9.57 -6.49 -17.94
C SER A 48 10.71 -5.62 -17.39
N GLU A 49 10.84 -4.38 -17.90
CA GLU A 49 11.96 -3.48 -17.60
C GLU A 49 11.53 -2.39 -16.61
N ARG A 50 11.97 -2.49 -15.35
CA ARG A 50 11.55 -1.59 -14.27
C ARG A 50 11.90 -0.13 -14.52
N ALA A 51 13.15 0.14 -14.92
CA ALA A 51 13.63 1.52 -15.11
C ALA A 51 12.76 2.29 -16.12
N ALA A 52 12.61 1.74 -17.32
CA ALA A 52 11.81 2.35 -18.37
C ALA A 52 10.32 2.34 -18.03
N GLY A 53 9.82 1.25 -17.43
CA GLY A 53 8.42 1.11 -17.04
C GLY A 53 7.97 2.13 -16.01
N ILE A 54 8.78 2.36 -14.98
CA ILE A 54 8.49 3.35 -13.91
C ILE A 54 8.42 4.75 -14.51
N LYS A 55 9.46 5.13 -15.28
CA LYS A 55 9.49 6.45 -15.92
C LYS A 55 8.27 6.68 -16.81
N ARG A 56 7.97 5.74 -17.72
CA ARG A 56 6.82 5.80 -18.64
C ARG A 56 5.48 5.88 -17.86
N ALA A 57 5.32 5.05 -16.80
CA ALA A 57 4.10 5.02 -16.02
C ALA A 57 3.84 6.36 -15.34
N VAL A 58 4.85 7.00 -14.76
CA VAL A 58 4.70 8.30 -14.09
C VAL A 58 4.52 9.43 -15.12
N ASP A 59 5.26 9.42 -16.23
CA ASP A 59 5.11 10.42 -17.32
C ASP A 59 3.69 10.43 -17.89
N LEU A 60 3.12 9.25 -18.09
CA LEU A 60 1.79 9.08 -18.69
C LEU A 60 0.64 9.63 -17.83
N LEU A 61 0.85 9.78 -16.51
CA LEU A 61 -0.12 10.43 -15.65
C LEU A 61 -0.26 11.94 -15.94
N GLY A 62 0.76 12.57 -16.48
CA GLY A 62 0.77 14.02 -16.78
C GLY A 62 0.77 14.90 -15.52
N ILE A 63 1.18 14.36 -14.37
CA ILE A 63 1.27 15.08 -13.09
C ILE A 63 2.70 15.00 -12.54
N ASN A 64 3.11 16.01 -11.78
CA ASN A 64 4.37 15.99 -11.06
C ASN A 64 4.14 16.48 -9.61
N PRO A 65 3.63 15.62 -8.72
CA PRO A 65 3.31 16.02 -7.36
C PRO A 65 4.54 16.19 -6.46
N VAL A 66 5.72 15.74 -6.92
CA VAL A 66 6.94 15.73 -6.10
C VAL A 66 7.83 16.95 -6.30
N LYS A 67 7.58 17.77 -7.33
CA LYS A 67 8.42 18.94 -7.64
C LYS A 67 8.49 19.92 -6.48
N GLY A 68 9.71 20.13 -5.96
CA GLY A 68 9.96 21.03 -4.84
C GLY A 68 9.44 20.53 -3.48
N GLN A 69 8.99 19.29 -3.38
CA GLN A 69 8.45 18.71 -2.15
C GLN A 69 9.49 17.88 -1.40
N ASP A 70 9.37 17.88 -0.06
CA ASP A 70 9.97 16.88 0.80
C ASP A 70 9.07 15.61 0.73
N VAL A 71 9.61 14.53 0.18
CA VAL A 71 8.86 13.31 -0.15
C VAL A 71 9.08 12.27 0.94
N LEU A 72 7.99 11.73 1.49
CA LEU A 72 8.00 10.49 2.27
C LEU A 72 7.71 9.33 1.32
N LEU A 73 8.70 8.46 1.10
CA LEU A 73 8.57 7.27 0.25
C LEU A 73 8.27 6.04 1.11
N LYS A 74 7.13 5.39 0.88
CA LYS A 74 6.72 4.18 1.56
C LYS A 74 6.84 2.96 0.64
N PRO A 75 7.87 2.10 0.82
CA PRO A 75 7.96 0.81 0.15
C PRO A 75 7.08 -0.25 0.83
N ASN A 76 7.10 -1.47 0.32
CA ASN A 76 6.49 -2.65 0.93
C ASN A 76 7.58 -3.61 1.44
N PHE A 77 8.01 -3.44 2.69
CA PHE A 77 8.95 -4.33 3.37
C PHE A 77 8.30 -4.97 4.59
N ASN A 78 7.23 -5.75 4.36
CA ASN A 78 6.59 -6.53 5.42
C ASN A 78 7.58 -7.53 6.07
N THR A 79 8.50 -8.04 5.27
CA THR A 79 9.59 -8.96 5.57
C THR A 79 10.73 -8.67 4.62
N ALA A 80 11.85 -9.38 4.73
CA ALA A 80 12.93 -9.36 3.76
C ALA A 80 12.71 -10.34 2.58
N ASP A 81 11.55 -10.98 2.49
CA ASP A 81 11.25 -11.92 1.40
C ASP A 81 11.51 -11.29 0.02
N PRO A 82 11.98 -12.09 -0.96
CA PRO A 82 12.21 -11.59 -2.31
C PRO A 82 10.89 -11.16 -2.98
N PHE A 83 11.00 -10.29 -4.00
CA PHE A 83 9.87 -9.87 -4.83
C PHE A 83 9.06 -11.07 -5.35
N PRO A 84 7.73 -11.00 -5.39
CA PRO A 84 6.82 -9.93 -5.02
C PRO A 84 6.42 -9.94 -3.53
N GLY A 85 7.11 -10.69 -2.67
CA GLY A 85 6.92 -10.66 -1.22
C GLY A 85 7.23 -9.29 -0.63
N SER A 86 8.28 -8.63 -1.12
CA SER A 86 8.67 -7.26 -0.79
C SER A 86 8.98 -6.46 -2.05
N THR A 87 9.06 -5.13 -1.94
CA THR A 87 9.46 -4.25 -3.04
C THR A 87 10.82 -4.69 -3.62
N HIS A 88 10.90 -4.78 -4.94
CA HIS A 88 12.14 -5.11 -5.65
C HIS A 88 13.16 -3.97 -5.53
N ASP A 89 14.43 -4.30 -5.40
CA ASP A 89 15.49 -3.31 -5.19
C ASP A 89 15.65 -2.38 -6.39
N ASP A 90 15.52 -2.90 -7.62
CA ASP A 90 15.51 -2.07 -8.84
C ASP A 90 14.28 -1.14 -8.87
N THR A 91 13.10 -1.62 -8.43
CA THR A 91 11.90 -0.77 -8.37
C THR A 91 12.14 0.40 -7.43
N LEU A 92 12.67 0.14 -6.24
CA LEU A 92 12.97 1.19 -5.28
C LEU A 92 14.04 2.14 -5.81
N THR A 93 15.14 1.61 -6.35
CA THR A 93 16.24 2.39 -6.91
C THR A 93 15.77 3.31 -8.02
N HIS A 94 15.08 2.75 -9.02
CA HIS A 94 14.64 3.53 -10.18
C HIS A 94 13.50 4.51 -9.85
N LEU A 95 12.63 4.17 -8.89
CA LEU A 95 11.64 5.12 -8.40
C LEU A 95 12.31 6.32 -7.70
N ILE A 96 13.28 6.09 -6.81
CA ILE A 96 14.03 7.18 -6.14
C ILE A 96 14.70 8.08 -7.19
N LEU A 97 15.42 7.50 -8.16
CA LEU A 97 16.08 8.26 -9.22
C LEU A 97 15.10 9.06 -10.09
N ASP A 98 13.93 8.48 -10.41
CA ASP A 98 12.88 9.18 -11.16
C ASP A 98 12.31 10.36 -10.35
N LEU A 99 12.02 10.17 -9.05
CA LEU A 99 11.54 11.24 -8.17
C LEU A 99 12.56 12.37 -8.03
N GLN A 100 13.86 12.06 -7.91
CA GLN A 100 14.94 13.05 -7.90
C GLN A 100 14.99 13.82 -9.22
N SER A 101 14.93 13.13 -10.35
CA SER A 101 14.92 13.75 -11.69
C SER A 101 13.74 14.68 -11.93
N ARG A 102 12.60 14.39 -11.27
CA ARG A 102 11.38 15.24 -11.29
C ARG A 102 11.45 16.44 -10.36
N GLY A 103 12.56 16.60 -9.64
CA GLY A 103 12.80 17.75 -8.78
C GLY A 103 12.22 17.62 -7.37
N ALA A 104 12.12 16.42 -6.81
CA ALA A 104 11.90 16.26 -5.37
C ALA A 104 13.00 17.00 -4.60
N LYS A 105 12.61 17.80 -3.59
CA LYS A 105 13.55 18.59 -2.80
C LYS A 105 14.37 17.69 -1.86
N SER A 106 13.73 16.73 -1.24
CA SER A 106 14.34 15.65 -0.47
C SER A 106 13.47 14.40 -0.54
N ILE A 107 14.08 13.23 -0.32
CA ILE A 107 13.35 11.97 -0.22
C ILE A 107 13.77 11.30 1.08
N THR A 108 12.78 10.87 1.87
CA THR A 108 12.98 10.08 3.07
C THR A 108 12.16 8.80 2.95
N LEU A 109 12.82 7.65 2.98
CA LEU A 109 12.17 6.35 3.03
C LEU A 109 11.67 6.11 4.44
N GLY A 110 10.42 5.69 4.60
CA GLY A 110 9.81 5.36 5.88
C GLY A 110 9.20 3.98 5.88
N GLU A 111 9.54 3.12 6.86
CA GLU A 111 9.05 1.76 6.94
C GLU A 111 8.84 1.26 8.36
N ARG A 112 7.84 0.40 8.52
CA ARG A 112 7.68 -0.51 9.64
C ARG A 112 7.25 -1.88 9.08
N SER A 113 8.10 -2.88 9.33
CA SER A 113 7.91 -4.25 8.90
C SER A 113 6.80 -4.97 9.68
N GLY A 114 6.35 -6.11 9.17
CA GLY A 114 5.33 -6.94 9.81
C GLY A 114 5.86 -7.65 11.06
N PRO A 115 5.88 -9.01 11.09
CA PRO A 115 6.32 -9.75 12.25
C PRO A 115 7.81 -9.56 12.62
N PRO A 116 8.78 -9.54 11.66
CA PRO A 116 10.19 -9.38 12.01
C PRO A 116 10.50 -7.96 12.48
N ASP A 117 11.66 -7.80 13.15
CA ASP A 117 12.21 -6.49 13.49
C ASP A 117 12.49 -5.68 12.22
N THR A 118 12.12 -4.40 12.23
CA THR A 118 12.26 -3.55 11.03
C THR A 118 13.71 -3.25 10.70
N ALA A 119 14.58 -3.06 11.71
CA ALA A 119 16.01 -2.82 11.47
C ALA A 119 16.68 -4.04 10.83
N ASP A 120 16.31 -5.26 11.27
CA ASP A 120 16.81 -6.50 10.67
C ASP A 120 16.37 -6.63 9.20
N VAL A 121 15.10 -6.35 8.89
CA VAL A 121 14.60 -6.37 7.50
C VAL A 121 15.33 -5.35 6.62
N LEU A 122 15.50 -4.12 7.11
CA LEU A 122 16.19 -3.06 6.38
C LEU A 122 17.67 -3.40 6.15
N LYS A 123 18.32 -4.08 7.11
CA LYS A 123 19.69 -4.55 7.00
C LYS A 123 19.83 -5.69 6.01
N GLU A 124 18.97 -6.71 6.10
CA GLU A 124 18.98 -7.88 5.20
C GLU A 124 18.75 -7.48 3.74
N LYS A 125 17.93 -6.44 3.52
CA LYS A 125 17.65 -5.86 2.20
C LYS A 125 18.64 -4.76 1.78
N GLU A 126 19.71 -4.54 2.54
CA GLU A 126 20.75 -3.53 2.24
C GLU A 126 20.21 -2.10 2.06
N ILE A 127 19.05 -1.77 2.70
CA ILE A 127 18.38 -0.49 2.51
C ILE A 127 19.19 0.68 3.08
N TYR A 128 19.94 0.48 4.16
CA TYR A 128 20.84 1.51 4.71
C TYR A 128 21.88 1.95 3.68
N ASP A 129 22.52 1.00 2.99
CA ASP A 129 23.53 1.27 1.96
C ASP A 129 22.91 1.89 0.71
N LEU A 130 21.74 1.41 0.30
CA LEU A 130 20.99 2.00 -0.80
C LEU A 130 20.63 3.46 -0.53
N CYS A 131 20.10 3.77 0.64
CA CYS A 131 19.76 5.15 1.03
C CYS A 131 21.00 6.06 1.03
N LYS A 132 22.10 5.58 1.59
CA LYS A 132 23.38 6.30 1.59
C LYS A 132 23.88 6.55 0.16
N LYS A 133 23.85 5.53 -0.71
CA LYS A 133 24.27 5.60 -2.12
C LYS A 133 23.46 6.62 -2.90
N LEU A 134 22.16 6.67 -2.67
CA LEU A 134 21.23 7.55 -3.40
C LEU A 134 21.03 8.93 -2.74
N GLY A 135 21.66 9.18 -1.58
CA GLY A 135 21.54 10.45 -0.87
C GLY A 135 20.13 10.71 -0.33
N VAL A 136 19.41 9.68 0.12
CA VAL A 136 18.06 9.79 0.67
C VAL A 136 18.05 9.45 2.15
N GLY A 137 17.10 10.07 2.90
CA GLY A 137 16.87 9.78 4.31
C GLY A 137 16.20 8.42 4.54
N LEU A 138 16.29 7.93 5.78
CA LEU A 138 15.62 6.71 6.22
C LEU A 138 15.04 6.91 7.61
N ILE A 139 13.79 6.52 7.81
CA ILE A 139 13.14 6.47 9.12
C ILE A 139 12.63 5.05 9.35
N ASN A 140 13.18 4.38 10.35
CA ASN A 140 12.60 3.17 10.91
C ASN A 140 11.46 3.59 11.85
N PHE A 141 10.20 3.39 11.44
CA PHE A 141 9.05 3.78 12.27
C PHE A 141 8.98 2.96 13.56
N GLU A 142 9.53 1.73 13.60
CA GLU A 142 9.51 0.92 14.81
C GLU A 142 10.35 1.52 15.94
N GLU A 143 11.38 2.30 15.60
CA GLU A 143 12.28 2.99 16.52
C GLU A 143 11.77 4.36 16.99
N LEU A 144 10.63 4.82 16.45
CA LEU A 144 10.05 6.10 16.86
C LEU A 144 9.66 6.07 18.35
N PRO A 145 9.99 7.15 19.11
CA PRO A 145 9.60 7.26 20.50
C PRO A 145 8.07 7.37 20.63
N PRO A 146 7.51 7.05 21.81
CA PRO A 146 6.05 7.04 22.01
C PRO A 146 5.32 8.32 21.61
N GLU A 147 5.94 9.48 21.81
CA GLU A 147 5.41 10.80 21.46
C GLU A 147 5.32 11.07 19.96
N ASP A 148 6.00 10.30 19.13
CA ASP A 148 5.94 10.39 17.67
C ASP A 148 4.91 9.47 17.03
N TRP A 149 4.01 8.94 17.85
CA TRP A 149 2.82 8.21 17.42
C TRP A 149 1.56 8.97 17.80
N VAL A 150 0.67 9.16 16.84
CA VAL A 150 -0.63 9.82 17.05
C VAL A 150 -1.74 8.79 16.99
N ARG A 151 -2.59 8.76 18.01
CA ARG A 151 -3.77 7.93 18.05
C ARG A 151 -4.87 8.54 17.19
N ILE A 152 -5.28 7.78 16.15
CA ILE A 152 -6.43 8.10 15.29
C ILE A 152 -7.63 7.26 15.72
N ARG A 153 -8.78 7.91 15.90
CA ARG A 153 -10.06 7.27 16.25
C ARG A 153 -11.11 7.70 15.25
N PRO A 154 -11.22 7.01 14.10
CA PRO A 154 -12.26 7.34 13.14
C PRO A 154 -13.65 7.04 13.71
N GLU A 155 -14.63 7.83 13.35
CA GLU A 155 -16.04 7.51 13.63
C GLU A 155 -16.45 6.23 12.90
N GLN A 156 -17.33 5.43 13.50
CA GLN A 156 -17.83 4.17 12.94
C GLN A 156 -16.72 3.18 12.52
N SER A 157 -15.63 3.18 13.28
CA SER A 157 -14.47 2.32 13.04
C SER A 157 -14.68 0.91 13.60
N HIS A 158 -14.03 -0.08 12.98
CA HIS A 158 -13.94 -1.44 13.50
C HIS A 158 -12.78 -1.62 14.50
N TRP A 159 -11.94 -0.61 14.68
CA TRP A 159 -10.92 -0.56 15.72
C TRP A 159 -11.53 -0.21 17.07
N MET A 160 -11.32 -1.04 18.10
CA MET A 160 -11.90 -0.80 19.44
C MET A 160 -11.44 0.53 20.04
N ASN A 161 -10.14 0.84 19.91
CA ASN A 161 -9.52 2.03 20.50
C ASN A 161 -8.81 2.90 19.45
N GLY A 162 -9.13 2.74 18.19
CA GLY A 162 -8.40 3.37 17.11
C GLY A 162 -7.02 2.75 16.90
N PHE A 163 -6.19 3.40 16.09
CA PHE A 163 -4.85 2.94 15.72
C PHE A 163 -3.84 4.09 15.81
N ASP A 164 -2.58 3.75 16.02
CA ASP A 164 -1.50 4.74 16.09
C ASP A 164 -0.84 4.88 14.72
N VAL A 165 -0.65 6.11 14.26
CA VAL A 165 0.05 6.45 13.01
C VAL A 165 1.29 7.25 13.32
N ALA A 166 2.40 6.98 12.62
CA ALA A 166 3.65 7.69 12.78
C ALA A 166 3.50 9.16 12.39
N LYS A 167 3.95 10.09 13.25
CA LYS A 167 3.91 11.54 12.99
C LYS A 167 4.53 11.96 11.65
N PRO A 168 5.68 11.39 11.22
CA PRO A 168 6.23 11.71 9.90
C PRO A 168 5.23 11.50 8.75
N VAL A 169 4.33 10.53 8.85
CA VAL A 169 3.28 10.29 7.85
C VAL A 169 2.24 11.42 7.86
N LEU A 170 1.77 11.81 9.07
CA LEU A 170 0.74 12.84 9.22
C LEU A 170 1.25 14.25 8.84
N HIS A 171 2.54 14.51 9.01
CA HIS A 171 3.14 15.79 8.69
C HIS A 171 3.64 15.87 7.24
N SER A 172 3.71 14.76 6.54
CA SER A 172 4.18 14.74 5.15
C SER A 172 3.10 15.28 4.20
N LYS A 173 3.50 16.29 3.39
CA LYS A 173 2.64 16.86 2.34
C LYS A 173 2.69 16.09 1.04
N CYS A 174 3.73 15.29 0.83
CA CYS A 174 3.92 14.49 -0.36
C CYS A 174 4.32 13.06 0.03
N ILE A 175 3.41 12.13 -0.13
CA ILE A 175 3.64 10.71 0.16
C ILE A 175 3.63 9.96 -1.17
N VAL A 176 4.73 9.28 -1.46
CA VAL A 176 4.83 8.33 -2.57
C VAL A 176 4.84 6.93 -2.01
N SER A 177 4.00 6.06 -2.58
CA SER A 177 3.88 4.67 -2.16
C SER A 177 4.31 3.73 -3.27
N THR A 178 5.05 2.67 -2.95
CA THR A 178 5.29 1.58 -3.91
C THR A 178 4.88 0.25 -3.31
N CYS A 179 4.07 -0.50 -4.05
CA CYS A 179 3.50 -1.76 -3.64
C CYS A 179 3.71 -2.85 -4.69
N CYS A 180 3.48 -4.10 -4.30
CA CYS A 180 3.61 -5.28 -5.15
C CYS A 180 2.22 -5.83 -5.47
N LEU A 181 2.07 -6.47 -6.62
CA LEU A 181 0.85 -7.15 -7.03
C LEU A 181 0.78 -8.55 -6.38
N LYS A 182 -0.07 -8.73 -5.37
CA LYS A 182 -0.11 -10.01 -4.68
C LYS A 182 -1.38 -10.29 -3.88
N THR A 183 -1.72 -11.57 -3.80
CA THR A 183 -2.69 -12.12 -2.85
C THR A 183 -2.14 -12.11 -1.41
N HIS A 184 -3.00 -12.40 -0.44
CA HIS A 184 -2.66 -12.44 0.98
C HIS A 184 -3.43 -13.55 1.70
N GLY A 185 -2.72 -14.63 2.07
CA GLY A 185 -3.31 -15.83 2.65
C GLY A 185 -3.80 -15.72 4.10
N TYR A 186 -3.35 -14.70 4.86
CA TYR A 186 -3.70 -14.54 6.28
C TYR A 186 -4.92 -13.62 6.49
N GLY A 187 -6.02 -13.87 5.77
CA GLY A 187 -7.27 -13.13 5.92
C GLY A 187 -7.34 -11.78 5.19
N GLY A 188 -6.23 -11.27 4.68
CA GLY A 188 -6.18 -9.99 3.97
C GLY A 188 -6.70 -10.04 2.54
N VAL A 189 -6.82 -11.21 1.93
CA VAL A 189 -7.20 -11.49 0.53
C VAL A 189 -6.16 -11.00 -0.48
N PHE A 190 -5.81 -9.71 -0.47
CA PHE A 190 -4.78 -9.13 -1.31
C PHE A 190 -3.97 -8.06 -0.55
N THR A 191 -2.80 -7.75 -1.08
CA THR A 191 -1.91 -6.69 -0.58
C THR A 191 -1.43 -5.84 -1.75
N MET A 192 -1.91 -4.60 -1.80
CA MET A 192 -1.49 -3.58 -2.76
C MET A 192 -1.53 -2.20 -2.06
N ALA A 193 -2.06 -1.14 -2.70
CA ALA A 193 -1.98 0.22 -2.18
C ALA A 193 -2.74 0.43 -0.85
N LEU A 194 -3.97 -0.08 -0.72
CA LEU A 194 -4.75 0.07 0.52
C LEU A 194 -4.05 -0.60 1.71
N LYS A 195 -3.56 -1.83 1.53
CA LYS A 195 -2.94 -2.59 2.63
C LYS A 195 -1.53 -2.11 2.99
N LEU A 196 -0.88 -1.33 2.13
CA LEU A 196 0.41 -0.71 2.43
C LEU A 196 0.35 0.19 3.67
N SER A 197 -0.81 0.77 3.95
CA SER A 197 -1.11 1.59 5.13
C SER A 197 -0.81 0.91 6.47
N VAL A 198 -0.87 -0.43 6.52
CA VAL A 198 -0.56 -1.21 7.73
C VAL A 198 0.87 -0.95 8.21
N GLY A 199 1.83 -0.74 7.30
CA GLY A 199 3.20 -0.37 7.61
C GLY A 199 3.40 1.07 8.10
N LEU A 200 2.34 1.88 8.20
CA LEU A 200 2.34 3.23 8.76
C LEU A 200 1.86 3.27 10.21
N THR A 201 1.35 2.15 10.71
CA THR A 201 0.80 2.03 12.06
C THR A 201 1.80 1.40 13.02
N ARG A 202 1.62 1.66 14.32
CA ARG A 202 2.48 1.09 15.36
C ARG A 202 2.34 -0.43 15.43
N LYS A 203 3.43 -1.15 15.65
CA LYS A 203 3.46 -2.63 15.66
C LYS A 203 2.44 -3.25 16.62
N ARG A 204 2.21 -2.64 17.78
CA ARG A 204 1.18 -3.10 18.74
C ARG A 204 -0.23 -3.17 18.17
N ASN A 205 -0.57 -2.35 17.17
CA ASN A 205 -1.87 -2.39 16.51
C ASN A 205 -2.10 -3.68 15.72
N MET A 206 -1.03 -4.42 15.38
CA MET A 206 -1.12 -5.69 14.67
C MET A 206 -1.83 -6.77 15.48
N THR A 207 -1.75 -6.72 16.80
CA THR A 207 -2.42 -7.69 17.68
C THR A 207 -3.95 -7.61 17.48
N GLU A 208 -4.51 -6.40 17.56
CA GLU A 208 -5.94 -6.17 17.34
C GLU A 208 -6.35 -6.50 15.90
N LEU A 209 -5.57 -6.04 14.91
CA LEU A 209 -5.83 -6.29 13.50
C LEU A 209 -5.95 -7.79 13.18
N HIS A 210 -5.01 -8.60 13.67
CA HIS A 210 -5.00 -10.04 13.41
C HIS A 210 -5.99 -10.84 14.27
N ALA A 211 -6.33 -10.34 15.46
CA ALA A 211 -7.38 -10.94 16.27
C ALA A 211 -8.79 -10.66 15.70
N SER A 212 -8.96 -9.56 14.98
CA SER A 212 -10.24 -9.14 14.37
C SER A 212 -10.45 -9.73 12.98
N PHE A 213 -10.33 -11.06 12.86
CA PHE A 213 -10.32 -11.76 11.57
C PHE A 213 -11.49 -11.40 10.64
N LEU A 214 -12.69 -11.22 11.18
CA LEU A 214 -13.90 -10.85 10.40
C LEU A 214 -13.89 -9.40 9.93
N SER A 215 -13.24 -8.51 10.67
CA SER A 215 -13.19 -7.06 10.38
C SER A 215 -11.86 -6.58 9.81
N MET A 216 -10.84 -7.45 9.78
CA MET A 216 -9.47 -7.09 9.37
C MET A 216 -9.43 -6.27 8.08
N ARG A 217 -10.17 -6.68 7.05
CA ARG A 217 -10.15 -6.02 5.73
C ARG A 217 -10.75 -4.62 5.77
N LYS A 218 -11.78 -4.42 6.60
CA LYS A 218 -12.38 -3.10 6.86
C LYS A 218 -11.44 -2.23 7.69
N MET A 219 -10.81 -2.80 8.72
CA MET A 219 -9.81 -2.11 9.55
C MET A 219 -8.61 -1.62 8.73
N ILE A 220 -8.15 -2.40 7.74
CA ILE A 220 -7.10 -2.01 6.80
C ILE A 220 -7.54 -0.78 5.99
N ALA A 221 -8.75 -0.77 5.45
CA ALA A 221 -9.28 0.38 4.72
C ALA A 221 -9.35 1.63 5.62
N GLU A 222 -9.74 1.49 6.88
CA GLU A 222 -9.89 2.58 7.84
C GLU A 222 -8.57 3.29 8.18
N ILE A 223 -7.43 2.59 8.18
CA ILE A 223 -6.12 3.22 8.36
C ILE A 223 -5.86 4.29 7.29
N ASN A 224 -6.39 4.09 6.09
CA ASN A 224 -6.20 5.00 4.97
C ASN A 224 -6.90 6.37 5.13
N GLN A 225 -7.70 6.58 6.17
CA GLN A 225 -8.24 7.90 6.51
C GLN A 225 -7.18 8.85 7.08
N ALA A 226 -6.06 8.31 7.57
CA ALA A 226 -5.00 9.10 8.20
C ALA A 226 -4.11 9.85 7.20
N TYR A 227 -4.09 9.45 5.92
CA TYR A 227 -3.19 10.05 4.93
C TYR A 227 -3.74 9.93 3.51
N THR A 228 -3.15 10.69 2.58
CA THR A 228 -3.46 10.60 1.15
C THR A 228 -2.16 10.49 0.36
N PRO A 229 -1.94 9.43 -0.44
CA PRO A 229 -0.76 9.34 -1.29
C PRO A 229 -0.88 10.35 -2.46
N SER A 230 0.24 11.00 -2.76
CA SER A 230 0.37 11.90 -3.92
C SER A 230 0.67 11.14 -5.20
N LEU A 231 1.35 9.99 -5.06
CA LEU A 231 1.68 9.07 -6.15
C LEU A 231 1.77 7.64 -5.60
N ILE A 232 1.27 6.70 -6.37
CA ILE A 232 1.35 5.27 -6.08
C ILE A 232 1.96 4.59 -7.29
N LEU A 233 2.95 3.73 -7.07
CA LEU A 233 3.51 2.82 -8.05
C LEU A 233 3.21 1.38 -7.62
N LEU A 234 2.64 0.57 -8.50
CA LEU A 234 2.49 -0.86 -8.30
C LEU A 234 3.36 -1.62 -9.29
N ASP A 235 4.32 -2.39 -8.76
CA ASP A 235 5.12 -3.33 -9.53
C ASP A 235 4.37 -4.65 -9.65
N GLY A 236 3.93 -4.95 -10.85
CA GLY A 236 3.24 -6.18 -11.24
C GLY A 236 4.01 -6.97 -12.30
N ILE A 237 5.34 -6.80 -12.41
CA ILE A 237 6.16 -7.62 -13.33
C ILE A 237 6.01 -9.10 -12.98
N GLU A 238 6.03 -9.43 -11.70
CA GLU A 238 5.55 -10.70 -11.17
C GLU A 238 4.47 -10.48 -10.11
N ALA A 239 3.59 -11.45 -9.94
CA ALA A 239 2.52 -11.41 -8.96
C ALA A 239 2.46 -12.70 -8.15
N PHE A 240 2.02 -12.63 -6.90
CA PHE A 240 1.45 -13.82 -6.25
C PHE A 240 -0.03 -13.91 -6.59
N VAL A 241 -0.41 -14.96 -7.32
CA VAL A 241 -1.80 -15.22 -7.69
C VAL A 241 -2.53 -16.09 -6.66
N ASP A 242 -1.77 -16.73 -5.76
CA ASP A 242 -2.27 -17.48 -4.60
C ASP A 242 -1.23 -17.46 -3.49
N GLY A 243 -1.67 -17.62 -2.21
CA GLY A 243 -0.80 -17.54 -1.04
C GLY A 243 -0.49 -16.09 -0.65
N GLY A 244 0.80 -15.74 -0.50
CA GLY A 244 1.24 -14.43 0.00
C GLY A 244 1.04 -14.27 1.52
N PRO A 245 1.60 -13.23 2.14
CA PRO A 245 2.28 -12.09 1.51
C PRO A 245 3.76 -12.30 1.17
N GLY A 246 4.46 -13.26 1.82
CA GLY A 246 5.90 -13.50 1.61
C GLY A 246 6.18 -14.61 0.60
N LYS A 247 5.35 -15.65 0.57
CA LYS A 247 5.48 -16.81 -0.32
C LYS A 247 4.14 -17.15 -0.97
N GLY A 248 4.16 -17.51 -2.25
CA GLY A 248 2.95 -17.85 -3.00
C GLY A 248 3.24 -18.36 -4.40
N THR A 249 2.19 -18.70 -5.12
CA THR A 249 2.25 -19.08 -6.54
C THR A 249 2.53 -17.84 -7.38
N ARG A 250 3.67 -17.83 -8.09
CA ARG A 250 4.10 -16.71 -8.94
C ARG A 250 3.55 -16.85 -10.35
N LYS A 251 3.14 -15.73 -10.92
CA LYS A 251 2.90 -15.57 -12.37
C LYS A 251 3.49 -14.24 -12.83
N ARG A 252 3.89 -14.21 -14.09
CA ARG A 252 4.34 -12.96 -14.73
C ARG A 252 3.12 -12.12 -15.08
N GLY A 253 3.09 -10.88 -14.61
CA GLY A 253 2.11 -9.89 -15.01
C GLY A 253 2.64 -8.95 -16.09
N ASP A 254 3.98 -8.76 -16.12
CA ASP A 254 4.70 -7.88 -17.06
C ASP A 254 4.07 -6.49 -17.15
N VAL A 255 3.75 -5.90 -15.98
CA VAL A 255 3.14 -4.57 -15.89
C VAL A 255 3.79 -3.72 -14.80
N ILE A 256 3.85 -2.42 -15.07
CA ILE A 256 3.99 -1.36 -14.07
C ILE A 256 2.75 -0.47 -14.18
N ILE A 257 2.07 -0.22 -13.06
CA ILE A 257 0.97 0.73 -13.03
C ILE A 257 1.23 1.85 -12.04
N SER A 258 0.72 3.05 -12.34
CA SER A 258 0.85 4.19 -11.43
C SER A 258 -0.43 5.05 -11.44
N GLY A 259 -0.65 5.77 -10.35
CA GLY A 259 -1.80 6.66 -10.17
C GLY A 259 -1.73 7.37 -8.81
N ASN A 260 -2.76 8.10 -8.46
CA ASN A 260 -2.88 8.76 -7.15
C ASN A 260 -4.15 8.38 -6.38
N ASP A 261 -4.98 7.51 -6.95
CA ASP A 261 -6.16 6.95 -6.28
C ASP A 261 -5.89 5.49 -5.89
N ARG A 262 -5.85 5.22 -4.59
CA ARG A 262 -5.51 3.89 -4.06
C ARG A 262 -6.57 2.83 -4.37
N ILE A 263 -7.85 3.23 -4.49
CA ILE A 263 -8.94 2.31 -4.85
C ILE A 263 -8.80 1.95 -6.32
N ALA A 264 -8.54 2.92 -7.19
CA ALA A 264 -8.33 2.67 -8.63
C ALA A 264 -7.12 1.75 -8.87
N ILE A 265 -5.99 1.99 -8.17
CA ILE A 265 -4.80 1.12 -8.26
C ILE A 265 -5.12 -0.31 -7.82
N ASP A 266 -5.79 -0.49 -6.68
CA ASP A 266 -6.13 -1.82 -6.18
C ASP A 266 -7.17 -2.51 -7.07
N ALA A 267 -8.14 -1.77 -7.62
CA ALA A 267 -9.14 -2.30 -8.53
C ALA A 267 -8.50 -2.80 -9.84
N VAL A 268 -7.60 -2.01 -10.45
CA VAL A 268 -6.85 -2.45 -11.65
C VAL A 268 -5.92 -3.62 -11.31
N GLY A 269 -5.26 -3.60 -10.14
CA GLY A 269 -4.45 -4.72 -9.67
C GLY A 269 -5.26 -6.01 -9.50
N LEU A 270 -6.48 -5.93 -8.96
CA LEU A 270 -7.39 -7.09 -8.86
C LEU A 270 -7.85 -7.57 -10.24
N ALA A 271 -8.11 -6.67 -11.19
CA ALA A 271 -8.42 -7.06 -12.57
C ALA A 271 -7.25 -7.83 -13.20
N ILE A 272 -6.00 -7.41 -12.95
CA ILE A 272 -4.80 -8.13 -13.40
C ILE A 272 -4.70 -9.50 -12.73
N LEU A 273 -4.94 -9.62 -11.41
CA LEU A 273 -4.94 -10.91 -10.73
C LEU A 273 -6.02 -11.86 -11.27
N LYS A 274 -7.21 -11.34 -11.61
CA LYS A 274 -8.27 -12.12 -12.26
C LYS A 274 -7.86 -12.58 -13.66
N GLU A 275 -7.28 -11.71 -14.49
CA GLU A 275 -6.77 -12.04 -15.83
C GLU A 275 -5.68 -13.12 -15.78
N LEU A 276 -4.81 -13.08 -14.77
CA LEU A 276 -3.78 -14.10 -14.54
C LEU A 276 -4.34 -15.43 -14.00
N GLY A 277 -5.59 -15.45 -13.56
CA GLY A 277 -6.17 -16.59 -12.85
C GLY A 277 -5.62 -16.70 -11.44
N SER A 278 -6.39 -16.25 -10.47
CA SER A 278 -6.03 -16.18 -9.06
C SER A 278 -6.81 -17.20 -8.23
N ASN A 279 -6.73 -17.10 -6.90
CA ASN A 279 -7.49 -17.96 -6.00
C ASN A 279 -8.99 -17.57 -5.93
N LYS A 280 -9.81 -18.45 -5.36
CA LYS A 280 -11.27 -18.24 -5.27
C LYS A 280 -11.67 -16.93 -4.58
N ALA A 281 -10.93 -16.48 -3.57
CA ALA A 281 -11.25 -15.24 -2.86
C ALA A 281 -11.17 -13.99 -3.77
N ILE A 282 -10.33 -14.05 -4.80
CA ILE A 282 -10.23 -13.03 -5.84
C ILE A 282 -11.22 -13.31 -6.98
N MET A 283 -11.27 -14.57 -7.48
CA MET A 283 -12.03 -14.92 -8.69
C MET A 283 -13.54 -14.82 -8.50
N ASP A 284 -14.06 -15.32 -7.36
CA ASP A 284 -15.49 -15.52 -7.13
C ASP A 284 -16.20 -14.24 -6.62
N LYS A 285 -15.46 -13.15 -6.39
CA LYS A 285 -16.02 -11.92 -5.84
C LYS A 285 -15.79 -10.74 -6.80
N LYS A 286 -16.79 -9.87 -6.95
CA LYS A 286 -16.65 -8.64 -7.72
C LYS A 286 -15.59 -7.72 -7.09
N ILE A 287 -14.88 -6.98 -7.93
CA ILE A 287 -13.75 -6.16 -7.48
C ILE A 287 -14.20 -5.11 -6.45
N PHE A 288 -15.28 -4.38 -6.72
CA PHE A 288 -15.80 -3.37 -5.80
C PHE A 288 -16.57 -3.94 -4.60
N GLU A 289 -16.85 -5.25 -4.59
CA GLU A 289 -17.40 -5.97 -3.44
C GLU A 289 -16.30 -6.55 -2.52
N GLN A 290 -15.02 -6.51 -2.91
CA GLN A 290 -13.92 -6.86 -2.02
C GLN A 290 -13.94 -5.96 -0.79
N GLU A 291 -13.93 -6.53 0.42
CA GLU A 291 -14.22 -5.78 1.65
C GLU A 291 -13.27 -4.59 1.90
N GLN A 292 -11.99 -4.69 1.51
CA GLN A 292 -11.08 -3.55 1.61
C GLN A 292 -11.52 -2.41 0.69
N ILE A 293 -11.90 -2.74 -0.57
CA ILE A 293 -12.37 -1.74 -1.54
C ILE A 293 -13.72 -1.19 -1.12
N ALA A 294 -14.70 -2.05 -0.82
CA ALA A 294 -16.04 -1.63 -0.42
C ALA A 294 -15.99 -0.66 0.77
N ARG A 295 -15.19 -1.00 1.80
CA ARG A 295 -15.02 -0.12 2.96
C ARG A 295 -14.30 1.19 2.62
N ALA A 296 -13.29 1.15 1.76
CA ALA A 296 -12.61 2.36 1.30
C ALA A 296 -13.55 3.29 0.51
N VAL A 297 -14.45 2.73 -0.31
CA VAL A 297 -15.52 3.45 -1.01
C VAL A 297 -16.49 4.09 -0.01
N GLU A 298 -16.99 3.34 0.98
CA GLU A 298 -17.86 3.87 2.05
C GLU A 298 -17.23 5.07 2.76
N LEU A 299 -15.91 5.04 2.96
CA LEU A 299 -15.14 6.10 3.61
C LEU A 299 -14.79 7.27 2.67
N GLY A 300 -15.13 7.19 1.38
CA GLY A 300 -14.85 8.24 0.39
C GLY A 300 -13.38 8.41 0.05
N LEU A 301 -12.58 7.35 0.13
CA LEU A 301 -11.11 7.41 -0.01
C LEU A 301 -10.60 7.44 -1.46
N GLY A 302 -11.50 7.36 -2.44
CA GLY A 302 -11.17 7.37 -3.87
C GLY A 302 -12.39 7.18 -4.74
N VAL A 303 -12.20 6.56 -5.92
CA VAL A 303 -13.29 6.19 -6.84
C VAL A 303 -14.26 5.21 -6.21
N SER A 304 -15.52 5.21 -6.68
CA SER A 304 -16.58 4.39 -6.11
C SER A 304 -17.09 3.26 -7.02
N ARG A 305 -16.66 3.25 -8.29
CA ARG A 305 -17.15 2.32 -9.30
C ARG A 305 -16.18 2.23 -10.50
N PRO A 306 -16.27 1.17 -11.32
CA PRO A 306 -15.38 0.97 -12.47
C PRO A 306 -15.36 2.14 -13.45
N GLU A 307 -16.50 2.76 -13.74
CA GLU A 307 -16.65 3.83 -14.73
C GLU A 307 -15.89 5.12 -14.34
N ASP A 308 -15.53 5.25 -13.06
CA ASP A 308 -14.73 6.36 -12.55
C ASP A 308 -13.21 6.12 -12.73
N ILE A 309 -12.79 4.99 -13.33
CA ILE A 309 -11.40 4.66 -13.63
C ILE A 309 -11.12 4.86 -15.12
N GLU A 310 -10.02 5.52 -15.44
CA GLU A 310 -9.46 5.65 -16.78
C GLU A 310 -8.08 4.97 -16.81
N ILE A 311 -7.98 3.83 -17.52
CA ILE A 311 -6.68 3.18 -17.75
C ILE A 311 -6.05 3.83 -18.98
N VAL A 312 -4.87 4.45 -18.80
CA VAL A 312 -4.09 5.08 -19.86
C VAL A 312 -2.82 4.30 -20.14
N THR A 313 -2.43 4.21 -21.40
CA THR A 313 -1.26 3.45 -21.86
C THR A 313 -0.65 4.11 -23.08
N ASP A 314 0.60 3.81 -23.39
CA ASP A 314 1.39 4.50 -24.43
C ASP A 314 1.64 3.65 -25.69
N ASP A 315 1.27 2.37 -25.71
CA ASP A 315 1.48 1.50 -26.86
C ASP A 315 0.26 0.62 -27.21
N VAL A 316 0.37 -0.15 -28.28
CA VAL A 316 -0.75 -0.98 -28.82
C VAL A 316 -1.02 -2.18 -27.90
N ASP A 317 0.01 -2.85 -27.39
CA ASP A 317 -0.14 -4.01 -26.50
C ASP A 317 -0.80 -3.58 -25.17
N GLY A 318 -0.37 -2.44 -24.62
CA GLY A 318 -1.00 -1.83 -23.46
C GLY A 318 -2.48 -1.52 -23.68
N ARG A 319 -2.87 -0.98 -24.86
CA ARG A 319 -4.29 -0.70 -25.18
C ARG A 319 -5.14 -1.95 -25.21
N GLN A 320 -4.68 -3.00 -25.89
CA GLN A 320 -5.39 -4.28 -25.93
C GLN A 320 -5.52 -4.90 -24.55
N TYR A 321 -4.49 -4.77 -23.71
CA TYR A 321 -4.52 -5.25 -22.33
C TYR A 321 -5.48 -4.43 -21.48
N ALA A 322 -5.43 -3.10 -21.56
CA ALA A 322 -6.34 -2.20 -20.86
C ALA A 322 -7.82 -2.45 -21.19
N GLU A 323 -8.14 -2.75 -22.47
CA GLU A 323 -9.49 -3.14 -22.89
C GLU A 323 -9.98 -4.43 -22.23
N ARG A 324 -9.11 -5.44 -22.11
CA ARG A 324 -9.46 -6.68 -21.38
C ARG A 324 -9.68 -6.42 -19.89
N LEU A 325 -8.79 -5.65 -19.27
CA LEU A 325 -8.94 -5.27 -17.86
C LEU A 325 -10.20 -4.42 -17.62
N GLY A 326 -10.56 -3.53 -18.54
CA GLY A 326 -11.79 -2.76 -18.49
C GLY A 326 -13.03 -3.65 -18.39
N LYS A 327 -13.11 -4.67 -19.26
CA LYS A 327 -14.20 -5.67 -19.22
C LYS A 327 -14.24 -6.43 -17.88
N ILE A 328 -13.08 -6.81 -17.34
CA ILE A 328 -13.01 -7.48 -16.03
C ILE A 328 -13.45 -6.55 -14.90
N LEU A 329 -13.07 -5.27 -14.95
CA LEU A 329 -13.50 -4.26 -13.97
C LEU A 329 -15.02 -4.08 -13.95
N GLU A 330 -15.67 -4.05 -15.13
CA GLU A 330 -17.11 -3.87 -15.30
C GLU A 330 -17.91 -5.12 -14.90
N GLN A 331 -17.39 -6.29 -15.21
CA GLN A 331 -18.05 -7.57 -14.91
C GLN A 331 -17.83 -8.02 -13.47
N GLY A 332 -16.77 -7.54 -12.84
CA GLY A 332 -16.35 -7.90 -11.49
C GLY A 332 -15.31 -8.98 -11.48
#